data_167cd23ae548251d413cf8a2de8483d3
#
_entry.id   167cd23ae548251d413cf8a2de8483d3
#
_cell.length_a   1.000
_cell.length_b   1.000
_cell.length_c   1.000
_cell.angle_alpha   90.00
_cell.angle_beta   90.00
_cell.angle_gamma   90.00
#
_symmetry.space_group_name_H-M   'P 1'
#
loop_
_entity.id
_entity.type
_entity.pdbx_description
1 polymer ?
#
loop_
_entity_poly.entity_id
_entity_poly.type
_entity_poly.pdbx_seq_one_letter_code
_entity_poly.pdbx_strand_id
1 'polypeptide(L)'
;MTSRPAASYLRTHRRKSGLSQSELANILGLITELQISRHERSLTLPHFLTAISYEVVFQTPIGELFPGIYETVRQNIETRLAEIEERLGQSSAKGREASRIARKLEWFWERRNLSPADPAE
;
A
#
# COMPACT_ATOMS: atom_id res chain seq x y z
N MET A 1 -19.88 -11.28 -14.12
CA MET A 1 -18.92 -11.91 -13.26
C MET A 1 -18.82 -11.22 -11.91
N THR A 2 -18.89 -12.00 -10.89
CA THR A 2 -18.86 -11.45 -9.55
C THR A 2 -17.46 -10.98 -9.20
N SER A 3 -17.38 -9.78 -8.70
CA SER A 3 -16.12 -9.25 -8.23
C SER A 3 -15.78 -9.93 -6.91
N ARG A 4 -14.59 -10.47 -6.82
CA ARG A 4 -14.12 -11.06 -5.59
C ARG A 4 -13.33 -10.03 -4.81
N PRO A 5 -13.35 -10.11 -3.48
CA PRO A 5 -12.48 -9.24 -2.70
C PRO A 5 -11.03 -9.43 -3.13
N ALA A 6 -10.25 -8.39 -3.02
CA ALA A 6 -8.85 -8.45 -3.38
C ALA A 6 -8.16 -9.52 -2.55
N ALA A 7 -7.27 -10.27 -3.18
CA ALA A 7 -6.59 -11.37 -2.51
C ALA A 7 -5.69 -10.87 -1.39
N SER A 8 -5.64 -11.67 -0.33
CA SER A 8 -4.76 -11.44 0.79
C SER A 8 -3.87 -12.66 0.96
N TYR A 9 -2.58 -12.43 1.17
CA TYR A 9 -1.65 -13.52 1.45
C TYR A 9 -1.33 -13.63 2.92
N LEU A 10 -2.08 -12.94 3.76
CA LEU A 10 -1.88 -12.99 5.20
C LEU A 10 -1.98 -14.41 5.72
N ARG A 11 -3.01 -15.12 5.28
CA ARG A 11 -3.22 -16.50 5.71
C ARG A 11 -2.05 -17.40 5.29
N THR A 12 -1.56 -17.20 4.07
CA THR A 12 -0.45 -17.98 3.57
C THR A 12 0.79 -17.79 4.44
N HIS A 13 1.10 -16.53 4.77
CA HIS A 13 2.27 -16.24 5.60
C HIS A 13 2.08 -16.79 7.01
N ARG A 14 0.87 -16.65 7.56
CA ARG A 14 0.60 -17.19 8.87
C ARG A 14 0.79 -18.70 8.90
N ARG A 15 0.25 -19.40 7.90
CA ARG A 15 0.35 -20.85 7.84
C ARG A 15 1.80 -21.32 7.69
N LYS A 16 2.56 -20.59 6.89
CA LYS A 16 3.98 -20.93 6.73
C LYS A 16 4.74 -20.79 8.05
N SER A 17 4.32 -19.86 8.89
CA SER A 17 4.97 -19.67 10.18
C SER A 17 4.54 -20.70 11.22
N GLY A 18 3.50 -21.47 10.93
CA GLY A 18 2.98 -22.43 11.88
C GLY A 18 2.07 -21.83 12.92
N LEU A 19 1.81 -20.54 12.87
CA LEU A 19 0.99 -19.87 13.87
C LEU A 19 -0.49 -20.10 13.61
N SER A 20 -1.25 -20.28 14.68
CA SER A 20 -2.70 -20.27 14.59
C SER A 20 -3.19 -18.82 14.57
N GLN A 21 -4.46 -18.64 14.21
CA GLN A 21 -5.05 -17.30 14.27
C GLN A 21 -5.05 -16.78 15.71
N SER A 22 -5.30 -17.65 16.65
CA SER A 22 -5.30 -17.27 18.06
C SER A 22 -3.92 -16.83 18.52
N GLU A 23 -2.88 -17.56 18.11
CA GLU A 23 -1.52 -17.20 18.46
C GLU A 23 -1.12 -15.86 17.84
N LEU A 24 -1.51 -15.65 16.58
CA LEU A 24 -1.20 -14.40 15.94
C LEU A 24 -1.91 -13.23 16.63
N ALA A 25 -3.18 -13.42 16.99
CA ALA A 25 -3.92 -12.39 17.72
C ALA A 25 -3.21 -12.04 19.01
N ASN A 26 -2.72 -13.07 19.72
CA ASN A 26 -2.00 -12.88 20.96
C ASN A 26 -0.71 -12.09 20.76
N ILE A 27 0.02 -12.41 19.69
CA ILE A 27 1.26 -11.71 19.38
C ILE A 27 1.01 -10.24 19.08
N LEU A 28 -0.02 -9.96 18.31
CA LEU A 28 -0.34 -8.57 17.96
C LEU A 28 -0.83 -7.80 19.19
N GLY A 29 -1.65 -8.42 20.01
CA GLY A 29 -2.17 -7.76 21.20
C GLY A 29 -3.19 -6.67 20.95
N LEU A 30 -3.58 -6.46 19.70
CA LEU A 30 -4.46 -5.35 19.32
C LEU A 30 -5.83 -5.80 18.85
N ILE A 31 -5.94 -7.02 18.36
CA ILE A 31 -7.16 -7.49 17.72
C ILE A 31 -7.46 -8.92 18.16
N THR A 32 -8.67 -9.35 17.82
CA THR A 32 -9.14 -10.68 18.18
C THR A 32 -8.86 -11.67 17.05
N GLU A 33 -8.98 -12.94 17.38
CA GLU A 33 -8.87 -14.00 16.39
C GLU A 33 -9.87 -13.84 15.27
N LEU A 34 -11.08 -13.40 15.59
CA LEU A 34 -12.12 -13.19 14.60
C LEU A 34 -11.72 -12.08 13.61
N GLN A 35 -11.11 -11.03 14.14
CA GLN A 35 -10.66 -9.94 13.26
C GLN A 35 -9.56 -10.41 12.32
N ILE A 36 -8.65 -11.24 12.80
CA ILE A 36 -7.63 -11.81 11.92
C ILE A 36 -8.28 -12.63 10.82
N SER A 37 -9.26 -13.47 11.18
CA SER A 37 -9.97 -14.25 10.16
C SER A 37 -10.59 -13.36 9.10
N ARG A 38 -11.18 -12.26 9.51
CA ARG A 38 -11.79 -11.33 8.55
C ARG A 38 -10.75 -10.66 7.67
N HIS A 39 -9.61 -10.31 8.23
CA HIS A 39 -8.52 -9.73 7.42
C HIS A 39 -8.00 -10.76 6.41
N GLU A 40 -7.86 -12.00 6.82
CA GLU A 40 -7.37 -13.05 5.93
C GLU A 40 -8.31 -13.29 4.77
N ARG A 41 -9.61 -13.13 5.01
CA ARG A 41 -10.63 -13.34 3.97
C ARG A 41 -10.97 -12.06 3.23
N SER A 42 -10.27 -10.98 3.53
CA SER A 42 -10.49 -9.67 2.90
C SER A 42 -11.89 -9.14 3.11
N LEU A 43 -12.51 -9.51 4.22
CA LEU A 43 -13.83 -9.01 4.58
C LEU A 43 -13.78 -7.64 5.22
N THR A 44 -12.69 -7.36 5.94
CA THR A 44 -12.45 -6.04 6.51
C THR A 44 -10.98 -5.72 6.33
N LEU A 45 -10.65 -4.44 6.39
CA LEU A 45 -9.27 -3.99 6.27
C LEU A 45 -8.69 -3.77 7.67
N PRO A 46 -7.43 -4.13 7.87
CA PRO A 46 -6.80 -3.83 9.16
C PRO A 46 -6.60 -2.33 9.33
N HIS A 47 -6.72 -1.89 10.57
CA HIS A 47 -6.34 -0.53 10.92
C HIS A 47 -4.82 -0.38 10.74
N PHE A 48 -4.39 0.87 10.68
CA PHE A 48 -3.00 1.19 10.38
C PHE A 48 -2.02 0.46 11.31
N LEU A 49 -2.24 0.53 12.62
CA LEU A 49 -1.33 -0.13 13.55
C LEU A 49 -1.33 -1.64 13.37
N THR A 50 -2.48 -2.21 13.08
CA THR A 50 -2.58 -3.65 12.85
C THR A 50 -1.82 -4.02 11.58
N ALA A 51 -1.95 -3.22 10.54
CA ALA A 51 -1.23 -3.47 9.30
C ALA A 51 0.28 -3.46 9.52
N ILE A 52 0.76 -2.47 10.26
CA ILE A 52 2.18 -2.40 10.61
C ILE A 52 2.59 -3.63 11.40
N SER A 53 1.73 -4.06 12.33
CA SER A 53 2.03 -5.23 13.15
C SER A 53 2.19 -6.48 12.30
N TYR A 54 1.32 -6.67 11.32
CA TYR A 54 1.46 -7.79 10.40
C TYR A 54 2.80 -7.74 9.67
N GLU A 55 3.16 -6.56 9.19
CA GLU A 55 4.43 -6.40 8.48
C GLU A 55 5.61 -6.75 9.37
N VAL A 56 5.57 -6.32 10.63
CA VAL A 56 6.64 -6.60 11.58
C VAL A 56 6.74 -8.09 11.87
N VAL A 57 5.58 -8.73 12.11
CA VAL A 57 5.58 -10.16 12.44
C VAL A 57 6.14 -10.98 11.30
N PHE A 58 5.68 -10.74 10.09
CA PHE A 58 6.04 -11.58 8.97
C PHE A 58 7.23 -11.07 8.17
N GLN A 59 7.80 -9.92 8.56
CA GLN A 59 8.94 -9.32 7.88
C GLN A 59 8.65 -9.24 6.38
N THR A 60 7.44 -8.80 6.05
CA THR A 60 6.95 -8.75 4.68
C THR A 60 6.18 -7.45 4.50
N PRO A 61 6.48 -6.68 3.45
CA PRO A 61 5.78 -5.40 3.23
C PRO A 61 4.28 -5.60 3.12
N ILE A 62 3.54 -4.61 3.61
CA ILE A 62 2.08 -4.71 3.61
C ILE A 62 1.54 -4.90 2.19
N GLY A 63 2.21 -4.34 1.19
CA GLY A 63 1.79 -4.51 -0.20
C GLY A 63 1.91 -5.93 -0.69
N GLU A 64 2.76 -6.74 -0.09
CA GLU A 64 2.88 -8.16 -0.42
C GLU A 64 1.91 -9.01 0.38
N LEU A 65 1.54 -8.53 1.56
CA LEU A 65 0.54 -9.23 2.37
C LEU A 65 -0.87 -9.01 1.82
N PHE A 66 -1.12 -7.84 1.26
CA PHE A 66 -2.43 -7.46 0.72
C PHE A 66 -2.27 -6.88 -0.68
N PRO A 67 -1.80 -7.69 -1.65
CA PRO A 67 -1.44 -7.16 -2.98
C PRO A 67 -2.63 -6.62 -3.77
N GLY A 68 -3.81 -7.20 -3.61
CA GLY A 68 -4.97 -6.72 -4.36
C GLY A 68 -5.37 -5.32 -3.96
N ILE A 69 -5.42 -5.08 -2.65
CA ILE A 69 -5.76 -3.76 -2.13
C ILE A 69 -4.67 -2.76 -2.49
N TYR A 70 -3.43 -3.17 -2.33
CA TYR A 70 -2.31 -2.29 -2.65
C TYR A 70 -2.35 -1.87 -4.12
N GLU A 71 -2.61 -2.82 -5.02
CA GLU A 71 -2.64 -2.50 -6.45
C GLU A 71 -3.78 -1.56 -6.79
N THR A 72 -4.94 -1.74 -6.15
CA THR A 72 -6.07 -0.85 -6.39
C THR A 72 -5.72 0.59 -5.97
N VAL A 73 -5.12 0.74 -4.80
CA VAL A 73 -4.71 2.07 -4.33
C VAL A 73 -3.66 2.65 -5.26
N ARG A 74 -2.68 1.83 -5.64
CA ARG A 74 -1.61 2.29 -6.52
C ARG A 74 -2.17 2.82 -7.84
N GLN A 75 -3.08 2.08 -8.46
CA GLN A 75 -3.65 2.50 -9.74
C GLN A 75 -4.42 3.79 -9.59
N ASN A 76 -5.22 3.92 -8.53
CA ASN A 76 -5.98 5.15 -8.32
C ASN A 76 -5.08 6.35 -8.13
N ILE A 77 -4.00 6.17 -7.36
CA ILE A 77 -3.07 7.26 -7.10
C ILE A 77 -2.31 7.62 -8.37
N GLU A 78 -1.83 6.62 -9.12
CA GLU A 78 -1.08 6.90 -10.34
C GLU A 78 -1.93 7.65 -11.36
N THR A 79 -3.21 7.30 -11.46
CA THR A 79 -4.11 8.00 -12.38
C THR A 79 -4.24 9.48 -11.99
N ARG A 80 -4.43 9.75 -10.71
CA ARG A 80 -4.58 11.13 -10.26
C ARG A 80 -3.29 11.91 -10.39
N LEU A 81 -2.16 11.27 -10.14
CA LEU A 81 -0.88 11.94 -10.30
C LEU A 81 -0.63 12.31 -11.75
N ALA A 82 -0.99 11.41 -12.67
CA ALA A 82 -0.82 11.69 -14.08
C ALA A 82 -1.66 12.89 -14.52
N GLU A 83 -2.88 12.99 -13.99
CA GLU A 83 -3.75 14.11 -14.33
C GLU A 83 -3.18 15.43 -13.82
N ILE A 84 -2.61 15.41 -12.61
CA ILE A 84 -2.03 16.62 -12.06
C ILE A 84 -0.77 17.01 -12.83
N GLU A 85 0.06 16.02 -13.16
CA GLU A 85 1.28 16.30 -13.91
C GLU A 85 0.95 16.92 -15.26
N GLU A 86 -0.05 16.38 -15.94
CA GLU A 86 -0.44 16.92 -17.24
C GLU A 86 -0.93 18.36 -17.10
N ARG A 87 -1.73 18.64 -16.08
CA ARG A 87 -2.24 19.98 -15.85
C ARG A 87 -1.10 20.95 -15.56
N LEU A 88 -0.13 20.53 -14.77
CA LEU A 88 1.00 21.38 -14.47
C LEU A 88 1.85 21.66 -15.70
N GLY A 89 1.99 20.67 -16.58
CA GLY A 89 2.76 20.85 -17.80
C GLY A 89 2.16 21.83 -18.78
N GLN A 90 0.85 22.10 -18.65
CA GLN A 90 0.15 23.03 -19.51
C GLN A 90 0.09 24.44 -18.93
N SER A 91 0.64 24.64 -17.75
CA SER A 91 0.54 25.92 -17.07
C SER A 91 1.41 26.98 -17.74
N SER A 92 0.90 28.21 -17.80
CA SER A 92 1.67 29.34 -18.28
C SER A 92 1.99 30.31 -17.17
N ALA A 93 1.99 29.84 -15.93
CA ALA A 93 2.25 30.68 -14.76
C ALA A 93 3.65 31.24 -14.81
N LYS A 94 3.86 32.35 -14.09
CA LYS A 94 5.12 33.05 -14.04
C LYS A 94 5.52 33.33 -12.60
N GLY A 95 6.78 33.70 -12.40
CA GLY A 95 7.25 34.09 -11.09
C GLY A 95 7.33 32.94 -10.11
N ARG A 96 6.89 33.20 -8.89
CA ARG A 96 6.93 32.17 -7.83
C ARG A 96 6.13 30.93 -8.19
N GLU A 97 5.01 31.15 -8.86
CA GLU A 97 4.17 30.04 -9.23
C GLU A 97 4.88 29.14 -10.23
N ALA A 98 5.57 29.73 -11.20
CA ALA A 98 6.35 28.95 -12.15
C ALA A 98 7.42 28.14 -11.46
N SER A 99 8.05 28.70 -10.44
CA SER A 99 9.08 27.97 -9.69
C SER A 99 8.49 26.79 -8.93
N ARG A 100 7.31 26.98 -8.37
CA ARG A 100 6.65 25.88 -7.65
C ARG A 100 6.27 24.76 -8.61
N ILE A 101 5.77 25.13 -9.79
CA ILE A 101 5.39 24.15 -10.78
C ILE A 101 6.63 23.38 -11.25
N ALA A 102 7.73 24.09 -11.50
CA ALA A 102 8.95 23.42 -11.92
C ALA A 102 9.42 22.41 -10.87
N ARG A 103 9.32 22.77 -9.59
CA ARG A 103 9.71 21.84 -8.52
C ARG A 103 8.81 20.62 -8.50
N LYS A 104 7.51 20.81 -8.69
CA LYS A 104 6.59 19.67 -8.72
C LYS A 104 6.87 18.76 -9.90
N LEU A 105 7.12 19.34 -11.06
CA LEU A 105 7.42 18.54 -12.25
C LEU A 105 8.73 17.79 -12.08
N GLU A 106 9.70 18.38 -11.42
CA GLU A 106 10.95 17.69 -11.12
C GLU A 106 10.69 16.50 -10.20
N TRP A 107 9.83 16.69 -9.19
CA TRP A 107 9.47 15.61 -8.29
C TRP A 107 8.79 14.46 -9.02
N PHE A 108 7.88 14.78 -9.96
CA PHE A 108 7.21 13.75 -10.77
C PHE A 108 8.24 12.96 -11.55
N TRP A 109 9.22 13.67 -12.13
CA TRP A 109 10.24 13.01 -12.92
C TRP A 109 11.10 12.09 -12.05
N GLU A 110 11.51 12.58 -10.90
CA GLU A 110 12.31 11.78 -9.98
C GLU A 110 11.54 10.56 -9.50
N ARG A 111 10.27 10.77 -9.18
CA ARG A 111 9.44 9.67 -8.71
C ARG A 111 9.34 8.57 -9.75
N ARG A 112 9.22 8.94 -11.01
CA ARG A 112 9.11 7.97 -12.11
C ARG A 112 10.41 7.20 -12.31
N ASN A 113 11.51 7.82 -12.02
CA ASN A 113 12.82 7.22 -12.24
C ASN A 113 13.37 6.51 -11.02
N LEU A 114 12.63 6.55 -9.90
CA LEU A 114 12.98 5.77 -8.71
C LEU A 114 12.14 4.51 -8.73
N SER A 115 12.79 3.38 -8.75
CA SER A 115 12.07 2.11 -8.69
C SER A 115 11.94 1.69 -7.23
N PRO A 116 10.73 1.48 -6.75
CA PRO A 116 10.56 1.00 -5.37
C PRO A 116 11.21 -0.37 -5.16
N ALA A 117 11.41 -1.11 -6.24
CA ALA A 117 12.01 -2.44 -6.16
C ALA A 117 13.52 -2.39 -6.12
N ASP A 118 14.13 -1.26 -6.43
CA ASP A 118 15.58 -1.14 -6.40
C ASP A 118 16.05 -1.06 -4.97
N PRO A 119 16.95 -1.96 -4.57
CA PRO A 119 17.48 -1.86 -3.21
C PRO A 119 18.31 -0.60 -3.10
N ALA A 120 18.30 0.01 -1.93
CA ALA A 120 19.15 1.16 -1.68
C ALA A 120 20.60 0.71 -1.75
N GLU A 121 21.41 1.51 -2.38
CA GLU A 121 22.84 1.22 -2.50
C GLU A 121 23.55 1.37 -1.20
#